data_b55047a24beca22701fe7423e085a4a3
#
_entry.id   b55047a24beca22701fe7423e085a4a3
#
_cell.length_a   1.000
_cell.length_b   1.000
_cell.length_c   1.000
_cell.angle_alpha   90.00
_cell.angle_beta   90.00
_cell.angle_gamma   90.00
#
_symmetry.space_group_name_H-M   'P 1'
#
loop_
_entity.id
_entity.type
_entity.pdbx_description
1 polymer ?
#
loop_
_entity_poly.entity_id
_entity_poly.type
_entity_poly.pdbx_seq_one_letter_code
_entity_poly.pdbx_strand_id
1 'polypeptide(L)'
;MMVATLVDNQNALSGAAAKNGPGDALIRTQNLWKTYVMGEEEIHALRGVSFDIPPNEYLAIVGPSGSGKSTLMNMIGCLDTPTQGEYWLNGKLVSQMDDDELAHIRNKEIGFVFQTFNLLPRATALHNVELPLIYNGTPSSKRIEMAKHALESVELGSRMGHKPNELSGGQRQRVAIARALVNNPSIILADEPTGNLDSKTSEEIMLLLDHLHKQGNTIILVTHEHDIAAHAHRVISILDGQISKDERLR
;
A
#
# COMPACT_ATOMS: atom_id res chain seq x y z
N MET A 1 -5.10 33.81 7.50
CA MET A 1 -4.05 34.45 6.69
C MET A 1 -2.71 33.95 7.23
N MET A 2 -2.26 32.75 6.81
CA MET A 2 -0.93 32.17 7.04
C MET A 2 -0.90 30.71 6.52
N VAL A 3 -0.98 30.53 5.20
CA VAL A 3 -0.80 29.23 4.49
C VAL A 3 -0.06 29.52 3.19
N ALA A 4 1.14 30.04 3.30
CA ALA A 4 1.97 30.27 2.11
C ALA A 4 3.45 30.37 2.52
N THR A 5 4.10 29.26 2.90
CA THR A 5 5.57 29.21 3.01
C THR A 5 6.11 27.78 3.18
N LEU A 6 5.63 26.77 2.44
CA LEU A 6 6.20 25.41 2.44
C LEU A 6 6.38 24.82 1.01
N VAL A 7 6.46 25.66 -0.02
CA VAL A 7 6.60 25.20 -1.42
C VAL A 7 8.03 25.26 -1.95
N ASP A 8 9.00 25.84 -1.26
CA ASP A 8 10.33 26.17 -1.84
C ASP A 8 11.49 25.23 -1.46
N ASN A 9 11.24 23.99 -1.02
CA ASN A 9 12.36 23.07 -0.74
C ASN A 9 12.33 21.74 -1.53
N GLN A 10 11.63 21.68 -2.65
CA GLN A 10 11.59 20.47 -3.50
C GLN A 10 12.59 20.48 -4.68
N ASN A 11 13.46 21.48 -4.81
CA ASN A 11 14.33 21.61 -5.99
C ASN A 11 15.81 21.24 -5.75
N ALA A 12 16.17 20.49 -4.73
CA ALA A 12 17.59 20.18 -4.44
C ALA A 12 17.96 18.68 -4.47
N LEU A 13 17.14 17.78 -5.03
CA LEU A 13 17.52 16.38 -5.23
C LEU A 13 17.20 15.85 -6.65
N SER A 14 17.49 16.64 -7.67
CA SER A 14 17.56 16.13 -9.05
C SER A 14 18.97 15.59 -9.33
N GLY A 15 19.23 14.37 -8.85
CA GLY A 15 20.48 13.66 -9.09
C GLY A 15 20.24 12.18 -9.34
N ALA A 16 20.42 11.76 -10.60
CA ALA A 16 20.38 10.39 -11.11
C ALA A 16 18.99 9.80 -11.38
N ALA A 17 18.37 10.18 -12.50
CA ALA A 17 17.36 9.36 -13.16
C ALA A 17 18.00 8.02 -13.57
N ALA A 18 17.77 6.97 -12.79
CA ALA A 18 17.94 5.59 -13.24
C ALA A 18 16.98 5.39 -14.42
N LYS A 19 17.49 4.93 -15.58
CA LYS A 19 16.70 4.65 -16.77
C LYS A 19 15.62 3.64 -16.38
N ASN A 20 14.36 4.08 -16.34
CA ASN A 20 13.21 3.22 -16.12
C ASN A 20 13.24 2.08 -17.16
N GLY A 21 12.94 0.86 -16.74
CA GLY A 21 12.64 -0.23 -17.67
C GLY A 21 11.53 0.19 -18.64
N PRO A 22 11.17 -0.60 -19.66
CA PRO A 22 10.37 -0.13 -20.78
C PRO A 22 9.00 0.42 -20.35
N GLY A 23 8.88 1.76 -20.26
CA GLY A 23 7.66 2.54 -19.98
C GLY A 23 7.64 3.27 -18.64
N ASP A 24 6.78 4.32 -18.55
CA ASP A 24 6.61 5.20 -17.37
C ASP A 24 5.77 4.56 -16.23
N ALA A 25 5.65 3.22 -16.18
CA ALA A 25 4.87 2.53 -15.17
C ALA A 25 5.61 2.46 -13.84
N LEU A 26 4.92 2.79 -12.73
CA LEU A 26 5.39 2.58 -11.37
C LEU A 26 5.45 1.09 -11.03
N ILE A 27 4.40 0.34 -11.41
CA ILE A 27 4.33 -1.12 -11.33
C ILE A 27 4.15 -1.66 -12.73
N ARG A 28 4.88 -2.74 -13.03
CA ARG A 28 4.68 -3.57 -14.21
C ARG A 28 4.73 -5.03 -13.83
N THR A 29 3.75 -5.79 -14.27
CA THR A 29 3.75 -7.25 -14.19
C THR A 29 3.69 -7.84 -15.60
N GLN A 30 4.50 -8.86 -15.86
CA GLN A 30 4.53 -9.56 -17.15
C GLN A 30 4.41 -11.06 -16.92
N ASN A 31 3.30 -11.63 -17.39
CA ASN A 31 3.02 -13.08 -17.33
C ASN A 31 3.26 -13.67 -15.94
N LEU A 32 2.72 -13.04 -14.90
CA LEU A 32 2.98 -13.38 -13.51
C LEU A 32 2.22 -14.64 -13.11
N TRP A 33 2.93 -15.65 -12.69
CA TRP A 33 2.39 -16.91 -12.17
C TRP A 33 2.74 -17.09 -10.70
N LYS A 34 1.81 -17.68 -9.96
CA LYS A 34 2.08 -18.19 -8.63
C LYS A 34 1.45 -19.54 -8.45
N THR A 35 2.28 -20.55 -8.19
CA THR A 35 1.88 -21.92 -7.91
C THR A 35 2.34 -22.26 -6.49
N TYR A 36 1.41 -22.75 -5.68
CA TYR A 36 1.70 -23.33 -4.37
C TYR A 36 1.65 -24.85 -4.48
N VAL A 37 2.64 -25.53 -3.91
CA VAL A 37 2.69 -27.00 -3.84
C VAL A 37 2.25 -27.44 -2.45
N MET A 38 1.14 -28.19 -2.37
CA MET A 38 0.57 -28.71 -1.12
C MET A 38 0.55 -30.25 -1.19
N GLY A 39 1.62 -30.88 -0.73
CA GLY A 39 1.80 -32.33 -0.89
C GLY A 39 2.00 -32.70 -2.38
N GLU A 40 1.07 -33.47 -2.94
CA GLU A 40 1.09 -33.86 -4.36
C GLU A 40 0.25 -32.93 -5.25
N GLU A 41 -0.48 -31.96 -4.66
CA GLU A 41 -1.35 -31.07 -5.41
C GLU A 41 -0.67 -29.73 -5.70
N GLU A 42 -0.84 -29.22 -6.94
CA GLU A 42 -0.43 -27.90 -7.37
C GLU A 42 -1.63 -26.96 -7.47
N ILE A 43 -1.55 -25.84 -6.76
CA ILE A 43 -2.58 -24.79 -6.79
C ILE A 43 -2.01 -23.59 -7.54
N HIS A 44 -2.52 -23.34 -8.73
CA HIS A 44 -2.16 -22.17 -9.54
C HIS A 44 -2.99 -20.95 -9.11
N ALA A 45 -2.51 -20.21 -8.11
CA ALA A 45 -3.21 -19.06 -7.56
C ALA A 45 -3.19 -17.84 -8.49
N LEU A 46 -2.14 -17.68 -9.31
CA LEU A 46 -2.09 -16.71 -10.41
C LEU A 46 -1.64 -17.43 -11.69
N ARG A 47 -2.22 -17.01 -12.83
CA ARG A 47 -2.09 -17.67 -14.14
C ARG A 47 -1.83 -16.66 -15.25
N GLY A 48 -0.60 -16.12 -15.32
CA GLY A 48 -0.17 -15.24 -16.40
C GLY A 48 -0.74 -13.81 -16.30
N VAL A 49 -0.79 -13.24 -15.09
CA VAL A 49 -1.31 -11.89 -14.85
C VAL A 49 -0.33 -10.84 -15.38
N SER A 50 -0.82 -9.94 -16.24
CA SER A 50 -0.03 -8.85 -16.83
C SER A 50 -0.81 -7.55 -16.80
N PHE A 51 -0.24 -6.50 -16.20
CA PHE A 51 -0.77 -5.13 -16.19
C PHE A 51 0.32 -4.13 -15.80
N ASP A 52 0.06 -2.86 -16.14
CA ASP A 52 0.89 -1.72 -15.74
C ASP A 52 0.06 -0.78 -14.86
N ILE A 53 0.70 -0.19 -13.83
CA ILE A 53 0.13 0.87 -13.00
C ILE A 53 1.06 2.09 -13.11
N PRO A 54 0.61 3.21 -13.67
CA PRO A 54 1.39 4.44 -13.66
C PRO A 54 1.43 5.08 -12.26
N PRO A 55 2.37 6.01 -12.00
CA PRO A 55 2.33 6.85 -10.81
C PRO A 55 1.00 7.58 -10.67
N ASN A 56 0.57 7.80 -9.43
CA ASN A 56 -0.68 8.47 -9.10
C ASN A 56 -1.94 7.81 -9.69
N GLU A 57 -1.94 6.49 -9.87
CA GLU A 57 -3.16 5.73 -10.20
C GLU A 57 -3.92 5.41 -8.91
N TYR A 58 -5.26 5.45 -8.98
CA TYR A 58 -6.15 4.93 -7.95
C TYR A 58 -6.85 3.69 -8.51
N LEU A 59 -6.34 2.52 -8.15
CA LEU A 59 -6.75 1.23 -8.67
C LEU A 59 -7.50 0.42 -7.62
N ALA A 60 -8.59 -0.24 -8.00
CA ALA A 60 -9.22 -1.30 -7.22
C ALA A 60 -8.98 -2.68 -7.87
N ILE A 61 -8.58 -3.65 -7.08
CA ILE A 61 -8.50 -5.07 -7.46
C ILE A 61 -9.67 -5.78 -6.80
N VAL A 62 -10.59 -6.30 -7.61
CA VAL A 62 -11.83 -6.94 -7.16
C VAL A 62 -11.94 -8.38 -7.65
N GLY A 63 -12.83 -9.16 -7.04
CA GLY A 63 -13.12 -10.53 -7.43
C GLY A 63 -13.67 -11.37 -6.28
N PRO A 64 -14.23 -12.56 -6.54
CA PRO A 64 -14.77 -13.44 -5.50
C PRO A 64 -13.67 -13.96 -4.57
N SER A 65 -14.08 -14.55 -3.43
CA SER A 65 -13.13 -15.23 -2.55
C SER A 65 -12.42 -16.36 -3.30
N GLY A 66 -11.12 -16.53 -3.06
CA GLY A 66 -10.29 -17.54 -3.74
C GLY A 66 -9.88 -17.20 -5.17
N SER A 67 -10.24 -16.03 -5.73
CA SER A 67 -9.88 -15.67 -7.11
C SER A 67 -8.41 -15.35 -7.35
N GLY A 68 -7.58 -15.21 -6.30
CA GLY A 68 -6.16 -14.88 -6.40
C GLY A 68 -5.80 -13.44 -5.97
N LYS A 69 -6.76 -12.60 -5.52
CA LYS A 69 -6.52 -11.20 -5.11
C LYS A 69 -5.44 -11.07 -4.03
N SER A 70 -5.56 -11.83 -2.95
CA SER A 70 -4.57 -11.79 -1.84
C SER A 70 -3.20 -12.26 -2.28
N THR A 71 -3.14 -13.25 -3.19
CA THR A 71 -1.89 -13.70 -3.79
C THR A 71 -1.27 -12.58 -4.64
N LEU A 72 -2.06 -11.92 -5.50
CA LEU A 72 -1.59 -10.78 -6.29
C LEU A 72 -1.13 -9.63 -5.39
N MET A 73 -1.90 -9.32 -4.35
CA MET A 73 -1.53 -8.31 -3.36
C MET A 73 -0.19 -8.64 -2.68
N ASN A 74 0.04 -9.91 -2.30
CA ASN A 74 1.31 -10.33 -1.70
C ASN A 74 2.48 -10.18 -2.67
N MET A 75 2.28 -10.45 -3.98
CA MET A 75 3.30 -10.21 -5.02
C MET A 75 3.62 -8.72 -5.13
N ILE A 76 2.59 -7.87 -5.33
CA ILE A 76 2.75 -6.40 -5.43
C ILE A 76 3.40 -5.85 -4.15
N GLY A 77 3.02 -6.41 -3.00
CA GLY A 77 3.52 -6.02 -1.69
C GLY A 77 4.91 -6.53 -1.34
N CYS A 78 5.59 -7.26 -2.22
CA CYS A 78 6.89 -7.89 -1.93
C CYS A 78 6.86 -8.78 -0.67
N LEU A 79 5.71 -9.41 -0.38
CA LEU A 79 5.53 -10.36 0.72
C LEU A 79 5.73 -11.81 0.27
N ASP A 80 5.69 -12.02 -1.04
CA ASP A 80 5.94 -13.32 -1.68
C ASP A 80 6.55 -13.06 -3.08
N THR A 81 7.12 -14.10 -3.71
CA THR A 81 7.74 -14.02 -5.03
C THR A 81 6.96 -14.84 -6.05
N PRO A 82 6.91 -14.43 -7.33
CA PRO A 82 6.26 -15.20 -8.37
C PRO A 82 7.02 -16.50 -8.65
N THR A 83 6.29 -17.53 -9.08
CA THR A 83 6.89 -18.78 -9.56
C THR A 83 7.46 -18.61 -10.97
N GLN A 84 6.81 -17.76 -11.81
CA GLN A 84 7.23 -17.40 -13.16
C GLN A 84 6.77 -15.98 -13.49
N GLY A 85 7.38 -15.39 -14.51
CA GLY A 85 7.09 -14.04 -14.98
C GLY A 85 7.92 -12.98 -14.27
N GLU A 86 7.65 -11.72 -14.58
CA GLU A 86 8.43 -10.59 -14.09
C GLU A 86 7.54 -9.58 -13.37
N TYR A 87 8.07 -9.04 -12.26
CA TYR A 87 7.49 -7.94 -11.51
C TYR A 87 8.51 -6.82 -11.34
N TRP A 88 8.13 -5.65 -11.85
CA TRP A 88 8.93 -4.43 -11.77
C TRP A 88 8.24 -3.40 -10.88
N LEU A 89 8.98 -2.79 -9.97
CA LEU A 89 8.54 -1.71 -9.11
C LEU A 89 9.53 -0.56 -9.20
N ASN A 90 9.04 0.62 -9.58
CA ASN A 90 9.86 1.83 -9.72
C ASN A 90 11.14 1.59 -10.55
N GLY A 91 10.99 0.89 -11.69
CA GLY A 91 12.06 0.54 -12.61
C GLY A 91 13.01 -0.58 -12.14
N LYS A 92 12.77 -1.23 -11.00
CA LYS A 92 13.58 -2.34 -10.47
C LYS A 92 12.88 -3.67 -10.69
N LEU A 93 13.61 -4.68 -11.13
CA LEU A 93 13.10 -6.06 -11.28
C LEU A 93 13.06 -6.74 -9.92
N VAL A 94 11.89 -6.72 -9.29
CA VAL A 94 11.67 -7.21 -7.92
C VAL A 94 11.57 -8.72 -7.85
N SER A 95 11.06 -9.36 -8.90
CA SER A 95 10.83 -10.83 -8.95
C SER A 95 12.10 -11.68 -8.82
N GLN A 96 13.30 -11.08 -8.91
CA GLN A 96 14.59 -11.75 -8.79
C GLN A 96 15.40 -11.34 -7.55
N MET A 97 14.82 -10.51 -6.69
CA MET A 97 15.47 -10.03 -5.47
C MET A 97 15.44 -11.10 -4.37
N ASP A 98 16.46 -11.10 -3.53
CA ASP A 98 16.49 -11.91 -2.31
C ASP A 98 15.61 -11.32 -1.18
N ASP A 99 15.47 -12.04 -0.07
CA ASP A 99 14.59 -11.66 1.04
C ASP A 99 14.99 -10.33 1.70
N ASP A 100 16.28 -10.02 1.79
CA ASP A 100 16.78 -8.78 2.38
C ASP A 100 16.51 -7.60 1.45
N GLU A 101 16.72 -7.76 0.15
CA GLU A 101 16.38 -6.78 -0.87
C GLU A 101 14.87 -6.51 -0.92
N LEU A 102 14.05 -7.57 -0.87
CA LEU A 102 12.59 -7.47 -0.80
C LEU A 102 12.13 -6.75 0.46
N ALA A 103 12.74 -7.04 1.62
CA ALA A 103 12.43 -6.34 2.87
C ALA A 103 12.77 -4.85 2.80
N HIS A 104 13.90 -4.49 2.17
CA HIS A 104 14.29 -3.10 1.97
C HIS A 104 13.32 -2.36 1.04
N ILE A 105 12.99 -2.96 -0.13
CA ILE A 105 12.02 -2.39 -1.08
C ILE A 105 10.65 -2.23 -0.42
N ARG A 106 10.16 -3.26 0.27
CA ARG A 106 8.88 -3.23 0.98
C ARG A 106 8.82 -2.10 2.01
N ASN A 107 9.88 -1.93 2.80
CA ASN A 107 9.94 -0.85 3.79
C ASN A 107 9.93 0.54 3.17
N LYS A 108 10.61 0.72 2.03
CA LYS A 108 10.83 2.01 1.41
C LYS A 108 9.70 2.43 0.47
N GLU A 109 9.21 1.50 -0.35
CA GLU A 109 8.33 1.80 -1.49
C GLU A 109 6.84 1.50 -1.20
N ILE A 110 6.53 0.73 -0.14
CA ILE A 110 5.17 0.21 0.06
C ILE A 110 4.65 0.52 1.47
N GLY A 111 3.53 1.22 1.52
CA GLY A 111 2.75 1.43 2.75
C GLY A 111 1.57 0.47 2.80
N PHE A 112 1.51 -0.40 3.80
CA PHE A 112 0.42 -1.36 3.96
C PHE A 112 -0.67 -0.85 4.90
N VAL A 113 -1.93 -1.00 4.47
CA VAL A 113 -3.14 -0.77 5.26
C VAL A 113 -3.97 -2.05 5.22
N PHE A 114 -4.19 -2.69 6.38
CA PHE A 114 -4.90 -3.97 6.48
C PHE A 114 -6.27 -3.82 7.14
N GLN A 115 -7.18 -4.73 6.86
CA GLN A 115 -8.50 -4.84 7.48
C GLN A 115 -8.41 -4.93 9.02
N THR A 116 -7.46 -5.69 9.55
CA THR A 116 -7.25 -5.93 10.99
C THR A 116 -6.29 -4.95 11.65
N PHE A 117 -5.97 -3.83 10.96
CA PHE A 117 -5.05 -2.75 11.39
C PHE A 117 -3.60 -3.21 11.60
N ASN A 118 -3.36 -4.43 12.07
CA ASN A 118 -2.05 -5.03 12.38
C ASN A 118 -1.15 -4.11 13.23
N LEU A 119 -1.75 -3.51 14.26
CA LEU A 119 -1.02 -2.68 15.23
C LEU A 119 -0.45 -3.54 16.34
N LEU A 120 0.75 -3.18 16.81
CA LEU A 120 1.36 -3.79 18.00
C LEU A 120 0.55 -3.39 19.24
N PRO A 121 -0.14 -4.34 19.92
CA PRO A 121 -1.14 -4.02 20.94
C PRO A 121 -0.56 -3.41 22.22
N ARG A 122 0.73 -3.62 22.48
CA ARG A 122 1.45 -3.08 23.65
C ARG A 122 2.17 -1.77 23.39
N ALA A 123 2.29 -1.37 22.10
CA ALA A 123 2.94 -0.13 21.69
C ALA A 123 1.90 0.99 21.56
N THR A 124 2.31 2.24 21.79
CA THR A 124 1.45 3.42 21.58
C THR A 124 1.23 3.66 20.09
N ALA A 125 0.29 4.55 19.72
CA ALA A 125 0.09 4.99 18.35
C ALA A 125 1.40 5.54 17.76
N LEU A 126 2.11 6.37 18.50
CA LEU A 126 3.41 6.92 18.10
C LEU A 126 4.42 5.82 17.80
N HIS A 127 4.61 4.85 18.70
CA HIS A 127 5.55 3.75 18.49
C HIS A 127 5.16 2.82 17.34
N ASN A 128 3.86 2.60 17.08
CA ASN A 128 3.40 1.86 15.91
C ASN A 128 3.79 2.57 14.60
N VAL A 129 3.69 3.89 14.55
CA VAL A 129 4.06 4.68 13.37
C VAL A 129 5.57 4.81 13.22
N GLU A 130 6.34 4.80 14.30
CA GLU A 130 7.81 4.79 14.25
C GLU A 130 8.42 3.52 13.67
N LEU A 131 7.69 2.40 13.70
CA LEU A 131 8.23 1.08 13.39
C LEU A 131 8.93 0.97 12.02
N PRO A 132 8.35 1.44 10.90
CA PRO A 132 9.02 1.42 9.60
C PRO A 132 10.31 2.25 9.57
N LEU A 133 10.35 3.35 10.31
CA LEU A 133 11.52 4.23 10.41
C LEU A 133 12.67 3.57 11.20
N ILE A 134 12.35 2.67 12.14
CA ILE A 134 13.36 1.88 12.88
C ILE A 134 14.06 0.94 11.90
N TYR A 135 13.31 0.22 11.08
CA TYR A 135 13.86 -0.68 10.05
C TYR A 135 14.65 0.06 8.97
N ASN A 136 14.30 1.32 8.70
CA ASN A 136 15.04 2.18 7.78
C ASN A 136 16.31 2.80 8.39
N GLY A 137 16.63 2.53 9.68
CA GLY A 137 17.79 3.06 10.37
C GLY A 137 17.70 4.56 10.70
N THR A 138 16.51 5.16 10.68
CA THR A 138 16.30 6.60 10.97
C THR A 138 16.68 6.92 12.42
N PRO A 139 17.51 7.96 12.71
CA PRO A 139 17.86 8.38 14.07
C PRO A 139 16.64 8.69 14.94
N SER A 140 16.70 8.38 16.25
CA SER A 140 15.55 8.43 17.17
C SER A 140 14.83 9.80 17.19
N SER A 141 15.58 10.90 17.26
CA SER A 141 14.99 12.26 17.28
C SER A 141 14.18 12.55 16.01
N LYS A 142 14.75 12.25 14.85
CA LYS A 142 14.09 12.44 13.55
C LYS A 142 12.89 11.51 13.39
N ARG A 143 13.01 10.25 13.84
CA ARG A 143 11.94 9.25 13.79
C ARG A 143 10.70 9.69 14.58
N ILE A 144 10.90 10.20 15.80
CA ILE A 144 9.81 10.71 16.65
C ILE A 144 9.10 11.90 15.97
N GLU A 145 9.86 12.83 15.38
CA GLU A 145 9.32 13.99 14.67
C GLU A 145 8.48 13.55 13.45
N MET A 146 9.02 12.66 12.62
CA MET A 146 8.31 12.15 11.45
C MET A 146 7.01 11.40 11.84
N ALA A 147 7.06 10.56 12.88
CA ALA A 147 5.90 9.82 13.35
C ALA A 147 4.83 10.74 13.96
N LYS A 148 5.21 11.81 14.66
CA LYS A 148 4.27 12.85 15.13
C LYS A 148 3.58 13.52 13.96
N HIS A 149 4.34 13.95 12.97
CA HIS A 149 3.78 14.61 11.78
C HIS A 149 2.82 13.68 11.03
N ALA A 150 3.18 12.40 10.86
CA ALA A 150 2.30 11.42 10.23
C ALA A 150 0.99 11.20 11.01
N LEU A 151 1.01 11.21 12.35
CA LEU A 151 -0.20 11.13 13.17
C LEU A 151 -1.05 12.41 13.11
N GLU A 152 -0.43 13.56 13.03
CA GLU A 152 -1.12 14.84 12.86
C GLU A 152 -1.84 14.92 11.51
N SER A 153 -1.22 14.43 10.43
CA SER A 153 -1.81 14.40 9.08
C SER A 153 -3.08 13.55 8.97
N VAL A 154 -3.28 12.61 9.89
CA VAL A 154 -4.49 11.77 10.00
C VAL A 154 -5.39 12.16 11.19
N GLU A 155 -5.22 13.36 11.75
CA GLU A 155 -6.03 13.93 12.85
C GLU A 155 -5.89 13.18 14.19
N LEU A 156 -4.75 12.55 14.46
CA LEU A 156 -4.46 11.81 15.70
C LEU A 156 -3.39 12.45 16.58
N GLY A 157 -3.10 13.74 16.42
CA GLY A 157 -2.11 14.47 17.21
C GLY A 157 -2.35 14.40 18.73
N SER A 158 -3.61 14.42 19.17
CA SER A 158 -3.98 14.29 20.60
C SER A 158 -3.98 12.84 21.11
N ARG A 159 -3.76 11.84 20.27
CA ARG A 159 -3.86 10.41 20.58
C ARG A 159 -2.54 9.65 20.49
N MET A 160 -1.42 10.33 20.30
CA MET A 160 -0.09 9.72 20.10
C MET A 160 0.34 8.74 21.19
N GLY A 161 -0.02 9.03 22.45
CA GLY A 161 0.31 8.22 23.63
C GLY A 161 -0.64 7.05 23.89
N HIS A 162 -1.77 6.94 23.17
CA HIS A 162 -2.76 5.88 23.38
C HIS A 162 -2.29 4.56 22.76
N LYS A 163 -2.67 3.43 23.39
CA LYS A 163 -2.51 2.09 22.86
C LYS A 163 -3.71 1.69 21.99
N PRO A 164 -3.58 0.69 21.10
CA PRO A 164 -4.67 0.27 20.21
C PRO A 164 -5.98 -0.08 20.92
N ASN A 165 -5.95 -0.63 22.12
CA ASN A 165 -7.14 -0.95 22.92
C ASN A 165 -7.85 0.28 23.52
N GLU A 166 -7.23 1.45 23.48
CA GLU A 166 -7.75 2.73 23.95
C GLU A 166 -8.30 3.59 22.79
N LEU A 167 -8.27 3.06 21.56
CA LEU A 167 -8.66 3.72 20.32
C LEU A 167 -9.89 3.05 19.70
N SER A 168 -10.76 3.86 19.07
CA SER A 168 -11.86 3.34 18.25
C SER A 168 -11.34 2.61 17.01
N GLY A 169 -12.21 1.88 16.29
CA GLY A 169 -11.86 1.20 15.04
C GLY A 169 -11.27 2.16 14.01
N GLY A 170 -11.95 3.28 13.75
CA GLY A 170 -11.47 4.31 12.82
C GLY A 170 -10.16 4.97 13.25
N GLN A 171 -9.97 5.20 14.56
CA GLN A 171 -8.71 5.72 15.08
C GLN A 171 -7.56 4.72 14.87
N ARG A 172 -7.81 3.43 15.09
CA ARG A 172 -6.81 2.37 14.80
C ARG A 172 -6.46 2.32 13.32
N GLN A 173 -7.44 2.47 12.44
CA GLN A 173 -7.21 2.50 10.99
C GLN A 173 -6.42 3.74 10.58
N ARG A 174 -6.72 4.91 11.15
CA ARG A 174 -5.92 6.12 10.92
C ARG A 174 -4.46 5.96 11.40
N VAL A 175 -4.20 5.26 12.53
CA VAL A 175 -2.83 4.91 12.95
C VAL A 175 -2.15 3.99 11.93
N ALA A 176 -2.86 2.98 11.39
CA ALA A 176 -2.32 2.10 10.35
C ALA A 176 -1.99 2.87 9.06
N ILE A 177 -2.85 3.83 8.67
CA ILE A 177 -2.59 4.72 7.51
C ILE A 177 -1.37 5.62 7.79
N ALA A 178 -1.27 6.24 8.97
CA ALA A 178 -0.10 7.06 9.33
C ALA A 178 1.20 6.25 9.29
N ARG A 179 1.16 4.99 9.78
CA ARG A 179 2.29 4.05 9.70
C ARG A 179 2.66 3.73 8.25
N ALA A 180 1.66 3.55 7.38
CA ALA A 180 1.87 3.30 5.97
C ALA A 180 2.57 4.49 5.27
N LEU A 181 2.23 5.72 5.65
CA LEU A 181 2.72 6.95 5.03
C LEU A 181 4.10 7.42 5.51
N VAL A 182 4.55 6.97 6.68
CA VAL A 182 5.66 7.60 7.41
C VAL A 182 7.01 7.58 6.67
N ASN A 183 7.24 6.60 5.79
CA ASN A 183 8.41 6.51 4.90
C ASN A 183 8.21 7.21 3.55
N ASN A 184 7.09 7.89 3.33
CA ASN A 184 6.72 8.47 2.03
C ASN A 184 6.79 7.44 0.89
N PRO A 185 6.01 6.35 0.96
CA PRO A 185 6.08 5.23 0.01
C PRO A 185 5.60 5.64 -1.39
N SER A 186 6.05 4.91 -2.41
CA SER A 186 5.57 5.07 -3.79
C SER A 186 4.14 4.55 -3.97
N ILE A 187 3.71 3.61 -3.10
CA ILE A 187 2.42 2.92 -3.19
C ILE A 187 1.80 2.77 -1.80
N ILE A 188 0.50 3.03 -1.70
CA ILE A 188 -0.35 2.61 -0.58
C ILE A 188 -1.14 1.39 -1.03
N LEU A 189 -0.90 0.24 -0.40
CA LEU A 189 -1.58 -1.02 -0.69
C LEU A 189 -2.56 -1.32 0.45
N ALA A 190 -3.87 -1.20 0.18
CA ALA A 190 -4.93 -1.30 1.16
C ALA A 190 -5.79 -2.54 0.93
N ASP A 191 -5.74 -3.48 1.88
CA ASP A 191 -6.49 -4.74 1.87
C ASP A 191 -7.72 -4.59 2.76
N GLU A 192 -8.90 -4.56 2.14
CA GLU A 192 -10.21 -4.40 2.82
C GLU A 192 -10.17 -3.30 3.91
N PRO A 193 -9.75 -2.05 3.57
CA PRO A 193 -9.39 -1.05 4.58
C PRO A 193 -10.56 -0.62 5.47
N THR A 194 -11.78 -0.97 5.11
CA THR A 194 -13.04 -0.62 5.81
C THR A 194 -13.77 -1.81 6.40
N GLY A 195 -13.34 -3.04 6.13
CA GLY A 195 -14.10 -4.27 6.43
C GLY A 195 -14.36 -4.55 7.92
N ASN A 196 -13.70 -3.84 8.85
CA ASN A 196 -13.93 -3.93 10.30
C ASN A 196 -14.48 -2.63 10.91
N LEU A 197 -15.09 -1.76 10.09
CA LEU A 197 -15.59 -0.45 10.49
C LEU A 197 -17.10 -0.34 10.26
N ASP A 198 -17.75 0.55 11.01
CA ASP A 198 -19.12 0.95 10.71
C ASP A 198 -19.17 1.83 9.45
N SER A 199 -20.34 1.93 8.82
CA SER A 199 -20.54 2.62 7.54
C SER A 199 -20.04 4.08 7.54
N LYS A 200 -20.30 4.82 8.63
CA LYS A 200 -19.86 6.22 8.75
C LYS A 200 -18.34 6.33 8.82
N THR A 201 -17.73 5.50 9.65
CA THR A 201 -16.27 5.46 9.80
C THR A 201 -15.61 4.96 8.52
N SER A 202 -16.23 4.02 7.80
CA SER A 202 -15.78 3.55 6.49
C SER A 202 -15.70 4.70 5.48
N GLU A 203 -16.75 5.52 5.38
CA GLU A 203 -16.77 6.70 4.52
C GLU A 203 -15.65 7.69 4.88
N GLU A 204 -15.43 7.96 6.17
CA GLU A 204 -14.35 8.84 6.63
C GLU A 204 -12.96 8.33 6.23
N ILE A 205 -12.72 7.01 6.30
CA ILE A 205 -11.46 6.39 5.87
C ILE A 205 -11.29 6.46 4.35
N MET A 206 -12.36 6.21 3.57
CA MET A 206 -12.29 6.33 2.11
C MET A 206 -12.03 7.76 1.67
N LEU A 207 -12.66 8.76 2.28
CA LEU A 207 -12.38 10.18 2.04
C LEU A 207 -10.93 10.55 2.37
N LEU A 208 -10.34 9.96 3.42
CA LEU A 208 -8.92 10.15 3.73
C LEU A 208 -8.04 9.56 2.61
N LEU A 209 -8.33 8.36 2.11
CA LEU A 209 -7.60 7.76 0.99
C LEU A 209 -7.75 8.59 -0.30
N ASP A 210 -8.97 9.08 -0.61
CA ASP A 210 -9.21 9.98 -1.74
C ASP A 210 -8.37 11.27 -1.64
N HIS A 211 -8.24 11.82 -0.43
CA HIS A 211 -7.40 12.99 -0.18
C HIS A 211 -5.92 12.69 -0.43
N LEU A 212 -5.42 11.55 0.05
CA LEU A 212 -4.05 11.10 -0.18
C LEU A 212 -3.77 10.89 -1.67
N HIS A 213 -4.72 10.31 -2.42
CA HIS A 213 -4.59 10.19 -3.87
C HIS A 213 -4.47 11.56 -4.55
N LYS A 214 -5.30 12.54 -4.16
CA LYS A 214 -5.23 13.93 -4.69
C LYS A 214 -3.90 14.61 -4.37
N GLN A 215 -3.19 14.17 -3.33
CA GLN A 215 -1.85 14.62 -2.99
C GLN A 215 -0.74 13.95 -3.82
N GLY A 216 -1.08 13.05 -4.73
CA GLY A 216 -0.14 12.38 -5.64
C GLY A 216 0.24 10.95 -5.24
N ASN A 217 -0.40 10.36 -4.22
CA ASN A 217 -0.11 8.98 -3.84
C ASN A 217 -0.75 7.99 -4.82
N THR A 218 -0.04 6.94 -5.18
CA THR A 218 -0.60 5.79 -5.88
C THR A 218 -1.29 4.88 -4.86
N ILE A 219 -2.57 4.56 -5.09
CA ILE A 219 -3.37 3.74 -4.17
C ILE A 219 -3.88 2.50 -4.89
N ILE A 220 -3.66 1.35 -4.27
CA ILE A 220 -4.18 0.06 -4.72
C ILE A 220 -5.10 -0.48 -3.63
N LEU A 221 -6.40 -0.52 -3.90
CA LEU A 221 -7.39 -1.16 -3.04
C LEU A 221 -7.57 -2.62 -3.43
N VAL A 222 -7.60 -3.51 -2.46
CA VAL A 222 -8.07 -4.88 -2.65
C VAL A 222 -9.37 -5.00 -1.88
N THR A 223 -10.48 -5.24 -2.57
CA THR A 223 -11.80 -5.34 -1.93
C THR A 223 -12.75 -6.22 -2.72
N HIS A 224 -13.78 -6.72 -2.06
CA HIS A 224 -14.93 -7.37 -2.70
C HIS A 224 -16.19 -6.49 -2.68
N GLU A 225 -16.13 -5.32 -2.04
CA GLU A 225 -17.23 -4.37 -1.92
C GLU A 225 -17.24 -3.40 -3.11
N HIS A 226 -18.36 -3.35 -3.85
CA HIS A 226 -18.49 -2.50 -5.03
C HIS A 226 -18.44 -1.01 -4.70
N ASP A 227 -19.03 -0.60 -3.58
CA ASP A 227 -19.07 0.79 -3.15
C ASP A 227 -17.67 1.31 -2.82
N ILE A 228 -16.84 0.48 -2.19
CA ILE A 228 -15.43 0.78 -1.91
C ILE A 228 -14.63 0.84 -3.20
N ALA A 229 -14.83 -0.11 -4.12
CA ALA A 229 -14.16 -0.11 -5.42
C ALA A 229 -14.51 1.12 -6.30
N ALA A 230 -15.72 1.70 -6.12
CA ALA A 230 -16.16 2.87 -6.87
C ALA A 230 -15.39 4.17 -6.57
N HIS A 231 -14.60 4.22 -5.48
CA HIS A 231 -13.67 5.32 -5.21
C HIS A 231 -12.48 5.31 -6.18
N ALA A 232 -12.10 4.15 -6.69
CA ALA A 232 -10.99 4.02 -7.63
C ALA A 232 -11.32 4.60 -9.02
N HIS A 233 -10.28 4.94 -9.77
CA HIS A 233 -10.41 5.42 -11.16
C HIS A 233 -10.29 4.27 -12.18
N ARG A 234 -9.74 3.14 -11.77
CA ARG A 234 -9.57 1.92 -12.55
C ARG A 234 -9.89 0.72 -11.70
N VAL A 235 -10.52 -0.29 -12.30
CA VAL A 235 -10.86 -1.55 -11.64
C VAL A 235 -10.31 -2.71 -12.44
N ILE A 236 -9.51 -3.55 -11.79
CA ILE A 236 -9.06 -4.85 -12.32
C ILE A 236 -9.83 -5.95 -11.60
N SER A 237 -10.57 -6.75 -12.37
CA SER A 237 -11.30 -7.91 -11.85
C SER A 237 -10.48 -9.17 -12.03
N ILE A 238 -10.27 -9.92 -10.93
CA ILE A 238 -9.56 -11.20 -10.92
C ILE A 238 -10.57 -12.34 -10.76
N LEU A 239 -10.46 -13.34 -11.64
CA LEU A 239 -11.23 -14.57 -11.59
C LEU A 239 -10.31 -15.76 -11.90
N ASP A 240 -10.31 -16.79 -11.05
CA ASP A 240 -9.52 -18.02 -11.22
C ASP A 240 -8.03 -17.78 -11.51
N GLY A 241 -7.43 -16.77 -10.84
CA GLY A 241 -6.04 -16.41 -10.98
C GLY A 241 -5.69 -15.60 -12.24
N GLN A 242 -6.67 -15.15 -13.01
CA GLN A 242 -6.50 -14.37 -14.23
C GLN A 242 -7.22 -13.03 -14.16
N ILE A 243 -6.78 -12.04 -14.96
CA ILE A 243 -7.52 -10.81 -15.17
C ILE A 243 -8.72 -11.14 -16.08
N SER A 244 -9.93 -10.99 -15.55
CA SER A 244 -11.16 -11.16 -16.33
C SER A 244 -11.64 -9.85 -16.94
N LYS A 245 -11.31 -8.71 -16.32
CA LYS A 245 -11.68 -7.38 -16.77
C LYS A 245 -10.70 -6.32 -16.27
N ASP A 246 -10.45 -5.29 -17.06
CA ASP A 246 -9.65 -4.11 -16.71
C ASP A 246 -10.33 -2.88 -17.29
N GLU A 247 -10.87 -2.04 -16.42
CA GLU A 247 -11.73 -0.92 -16.80
C GLU A 247 -11.29 0.37 -16.13
N ARG A 248 -11.27 1.48 -16.90
CA ARG A 248 -11.19 2.83 -16.36
C ARG A 248 -12.59 3.37 -16.10
N LEU A 249 -12.83 3.84 -14.88
CA LEU A 249 -14.12 4.40 -14.47
C LEU A 249 -14.17 5.92 -14.70
N ARG A 250 -13.02 6.58 -14.72
CA ARG A 250 -12.89 8.05 -14.86
C ARG A 250 -11.63 8.41 -15.64
#